data_25cfd63edd3f2ea5cbfa689085e7ef8b
#
_entry.id   25cfd63edd3f2ea5cbfa689085e7ef8b
#
_cell.length_a   1.000
_cell.length_b   1.000
_cell.length_c   1.000
_cell.angle_alpha   90.00
_cell.angle_beta   90.00
_cell.angle_gamma   90.00
#
_symmetry.space_group_name_H-M   'P 1'
#
loop_
_entity.id
_entity.type
_entity.pdbx_description
1 polymer ?
#
loop_
_entity_poly.entity_id
_entity_poly.type
_entity_poly.pdbx_seq_one_letter_code
_entity_poly.pdbx_strand_id
1 'polypeptide(L)'
;VTAECRVPVLADVGPYYDDGDVSATTPADRLGRFLIENYVPHGYAVAQVSVFGTGNSNHCMDLMGTDEQRGIDAAVTYLGEAGWSNGKVGLIGKSYDGSTPWQAATFGNPYLATIVPMSGLIGVHELMWRNGSMEARGPIMHNGVYGAFGIDGDGGDAENLCEGYIEGYVNGPAAYQTGGMVDYAGNTYWTERSFLNRVLENYQGSVYIIQGMQDWNVDPHMSFPVHQQVEAAGIEIKTLAGQWAHDYPDRVQGHSSQGSGRGAEAYPYTLRWDWADEMLYWFDWYLKGEGRAPTLGVEMQDNRGGWRFESTYPALDTEYIEINGA
;
A
#
# COMPACT_ATOMS: atom_id res chain seq x y z
N VAL A 1 -22.42 2.68 -20.58
CA VAL A 1 -21.53 1.59 -21.03
C VAL A 1 -22.43 0.48 -21.50
N THR A 2 -22.41 0.15 -22.77
CA THR A 2 -23.14 -1.00 -23.31
C THR A 2 -22.47 -2.29 -22.84
N ALA A 3 -23.19 -3.39 -22.72
CA ALA A 3 -22.69 -4.69 -22.23
C ALA A 3 -21.48 -5.26 -23.00
N GLU A 4 -21.07 -4.61 -24.08
CA GLU A 4 -19.95 -5.00 -24.95
C GLU A 4 -18.60 -4.36 -24.56
N CYS A 5 -18.56 -3.33 -23.69
CA CYS A 5 -17.33 -2.63 -23.28
C CYS A 5 -17.14 -2.71 -21.76
N ARG A 6 -16.77 -3.88 -21.28
CA ARG A 6 -16.35 -4.04 -19.90
C ARG A 6 -14.90 -3.60 -19.74
N VAL A 7 -14.61 -2.86 -18.67
CA VAL A 7 -13.29 -2.29 -18.41
C VAL A 7 -12.72 -2.80 -17.08
N PRO A 8 -11.40 -2.93 -16.95
CA PRO A 8 -10.77 -3.21 -15.67
C PRO A 8 -10.87 -2.01 -14.74
N VAL A 9 -10.72 -2.26 -13.45
CA VAL A 9 -10.80 -1.25 -12.40
C VAL A 9 -9.43 -1.04 -11.77
N LEU A 10 -9.02 0.22 -11.60
CA LEU A 10 -7.94 0.63 -10.72
C LEU A 10 -8.55 1.32 -9.51
N ALA A 11 -8.20 0.88 -8.32
CA ALA A 11 -8.71 1.47 -7.09
C ALA A 11 -7.58 1.90 -6.15
N ASP A 12 -7.79 3.07 -5.54
CA ASP A 12 -7.01 3.62 -4.44
C ASP A 12 -7.90 3.59 -3.19
N VAL A 13 -7.47 2.89 -2.16
CA VAL A 13 -8.28 2.64 -0.96
C VAL A 13 -7.55 3.17 0.26
N GLY A 14 -8.20 4.00 1.07
CA GLY A 14 -7.53 4.57 2.23
C GLY A 14 -8.38 5.51 3.08
N PRO A 15 -7.79 6.10 4.13
CA PRO A 15 -8.48 6.99 5.06
C PRO A 15 -8.43 8.48 4.69
N TYR A 16 -7.89 8.85 3.53
CA TYR A 16 -7.48 10.23 3.24
C TYR A 16 -8.47 10.99 2.37
N TYR A 17 -9.63 10.43 2.07
CA TYR A 17 -10.64 11.06 1.23
C TYR A 17 -11.63 11.78 2.14
N ASP A 18 -11.97 13.01 1.79
CA ASP A 18 -12.95 13.77 2.56
C ASP A 18 -14.40 13.39 2.20
N ASP A 19 -15.37 13.96 2.92
CA ASP A 19 -16.79 13.70 2.74
C ASP A 19 -17.40 14.42 1.54
N GLY A 20 -16.60 15.17 0.82
CA GLY A 20 -17.04 15.92 -0.34
C GLY A 20 -17.45 15.03 -1.51
N ASP A 21 -18.26 15.59 -2.39
CA ASP A 21 -18.61 14.93 -3.65
C ASP A 21 -17.38 14.74 -4.54
N VAL A 22 -16.84 13.54 -4.55
CA VAL A 22 -15.74 13.16 -5.43
C VAL A 22 -16.30 12.75 -6.80
N SER A 23 -15.77 13.34 -7.85
CA SER A 23 -16.17 13.06 -9.23
C SER A 23 -14.95 13.03 -10.15
N ALA A 24 -15.17 12.64 -11.41
CA ALA A 24 -14.12 12.68 -12.43
C ALA A 24 -13.52 14.09 -12.64
N THR A 25 -14.28 15.15 -12.32
CA THR A 25 -13.81 16.54 -12.43
C THR A 25 -13.25 17.10 -11.12
N THR A 26 -13.58 16.49 -9.99
CA THR A 26 -13.11 16.83 -8.65
C THR A 26 -12.66 15.54 -7.93
N PRO A 27 -11.61 14.87 -8.42
CA PRO A 27 -11.09 13.68 -7.78
C PRO A 27 -10.50 14.04 -6.41
N ALA A 28 -10.59 13.13 -5.46
CA ALA A 28 -9.91 13.27 -4.19
C ALA A 28 -8.39 13.42 -4.40
N ASP A 29 -7.73 13.98 -3.40
CA ASP A 29 -6.29 14.06 -3.33
C ASP A 29 -5.61 12.67 -3.44
N ARG A 30 -4.33 12.61 -3.24
CA ARG A 30 -3.51 11.40 -3.38
C ARG A 30 -3.39 11.01 -4.86
N LEU A 31 -3.72 9.76 -5.19
CA LEU A 31 -3.57 9.25 -6.54
C LEU A 31 -4.77 9.51 -7.46
N GLY A 32 -5.91 9.98 -6.93
CA GLY A 32 -7.14 10.07 -7.71
C GLY A 32 -7.00 10.80 -9.04
N ARG A 33 -6.44 12.02 -9.01
CA ARG A 33 -6.19 12.80 -10.23
C ARG A 33 -5.22 12.08 -11.17
N PHE A 34 -4.13 11.56 -10.64
CA PHE A 34 -3.12 10.84 -11.40
C PHE A 34 -3.72 9.62 -12.11
N LEU A 35 -4.52 8.82 -11.43
CA LEU A 35 -5.17 7.65 -12.00
C LEU A 35 -6.17 8.02 -13.09
N ILE A 36 -6.97 9.08 -12.87
CA ILE A 36 -7.95 9.54 -13.84
C ILE A 36 -7.26 10.07 -15.10
N GLU A 37 -6.28 10.94 -14.96
CA GLU A 37 -5.61 11.59 -16.11
C GLU A 37 -4.81 10.58 -16.94
N ASN A 38 -4.19 9.58 -16.30
CA ASN A 38 -3.30 8.66 -17.01
C ASN A 38 -3.97 7.36 -17.46
N TYR A 39 -5.04 6.88 -16.80
CA TYR A 39 -5.56 5.54 -17.11
C TYR A 39 -6.99 5.51 -17.64
N VAL A 40 -7.84 6.46 -17.28
CA VAL A 40 -9.20 6.52 -17.87
C VAL A 40 -9.16 6.68 -19.41
N PRO A 41 -8.28 7.50 -20.00
CA PRO A 41 -8.15 7.57 -21.47
C PRO A 41 -7.73 6.24 -22.11
N HIS A 42 -7.11 5.35 -21.37
CA HIS A 42 -6.69 4.02 -21.79
C HIS A 42 -7.71 2.93 -21.51
N GLY A 43 -8.95 3.28 -21.10
CA GLY A 43 -10.06 2.34 -20.94
C GLY A 43 -10.10 1.66 -19.58
N TYR A 44 -9.63 2.31 -18.53
CA TYR A 44 -9.80 1.88 -17.14
C TYR A 44 -10.94 2.64 -16.47
N ALA A 45 -11.64 1.97 -15.54
CA ALA A 45 -12.41 2.65 -14.52
C ALA A 45 -11.49 2.94 -13.33
N VAL A 46 -11.70 4.09 -12.68
CA VAL A 46 -10.98 4.47 -11.45
C VAL A 46 -11.97 4.57 -10.31
N ALA A 47 -11.62 3.99 -9.17
CA ALA A 47 -12.36 4.06 -7.93
C ALA A 47 -11.47 4.58 -6.79
N GLN A 48 -12.01 5.46 -5.96
CA GLN A 48 -11.44 5.82 -4.66
C GLN A 48 -12.41 5.36 -3.57
N VAL A 49 -11.90 4.65 -2.59
CA VAL A 49 -12.72 3.99 -1.57
C VAL A 49 -12.21 4.39 -0.18
N SER A 50 -13.05 5.03 0.61
CA SER A 50 -12.76 5.32 2.01
C SER A 50 -12.85 4.05 2.84
N VAL A 51 -11.83 3.78 3.67
CA VAL A 51 -11.91 2.70 4.66
C VAL A 51 -12.97 3.02 5.71
N PHE A 52 -13.42 2.03 6.45
CA PHE A 52 -14.43 2.20 7.48
C PHE A 52 -14.09 3.33 8.46
N GLY A 53 -15.08 4.12 8.84
CA GLY A 53 -14.95 5.24 9.77
C GLY A 53 -14.18 6.43 9.21
N THR A 54 -14.06 6.54 7.89
CA THR A 54 -13.44 7.70 7.23
C THR A 54 -14.26 8.14 6.03
N GLY A 55 -14.19 9.40 5.66
CA GLY A 55 -15.04 9.97 4.61
C GLY A 55 -16.52 9.69 4.89
N ASN A 56 -17.25 9.30 3.86
CA ASN A 56 -18.67 8.89 4.01
C ASN A 56 -18.85 7.38 4.29
N SER A 57 -17.77 6.67 4.65
CA SER A 57 -17.85 5.25 4.95
C SER A 57 -18.27 5.04 6.41
N ASN A 58 -19.41 4.42 6.61
CA ASN A 58 -19.92 4.11 7.94
C ASN A 58 -19.03 3.10 8.69
N HIS A 59 -19.32 2.90 9.96
CA HIS A 59 -18.57 2.04 10.87
C HIS A 59 -17.35 2.72 11.47
N CYS A 60 -16.64 2.06 12.40
CA CYS A 60 -15.47 2.65 13.05
C CYS A 60 -14.17 2.22 12.37
N MET A 61 -13.23 3.13 12.28
CA MET A 61 -11.89 2.84 11.76
C MET A 61 -11.20 1.80 12.66
N ASP A 62 -10.82 0.70 12.06
CA ASP A 62 -10.20 -0.45 12.76
C ASP A 62 -8.66 -0.43 12.66
N LEU A 63 -8.10 0.57 12.05
CA LEU A 63 -6.67 0.76 11.86
C LEU A 63 -5.96 -0.49 11.32
N MET A 64 -6.33 -0.89 10.11
CA MET A 64 -5.85 -2.09 9.42
C MET A 64 -6.24 -3.41 10.10
N GLY A 65 -7.18 -3.42 11.01
CA GLY A 65 -7.68 -4.62 11.66
C GLY A 65 -8.60 -5.46 10.77
N THR A 66 -9.17 -6.49 11.36
CA THR A 66 -9.92 -7.51 10.60
C THR A 66 -11.15 -6.94 9.87
N ASP A 67 -11.85 -5.99 10.47
CA ASP A 67 -13.07 -5.44 9.87
C ASP A 67 -12.73 -4.52 8.69
N GLU A 68 -11.69 -3.71 8.80
CA GLU A 68 -11.18 -2.90 7.68
C GLU A 68 -10.73 -3.79 6.52
N GLN A 69 -9.96 -4.84 6.80
CA GLN A 69 -9.51 -5.81 5.79
C GLN A 69 -10.70 -6.44 5.05
N ARG A 70 -11.76 -6.81 5.76
CA ARG A 70 -13.00 -7.35 5.16
C ARG A 70 -13.74 -6.30 4.34
N GLY A 71 -13.76 -5.05 4.80
CA GLY A 71 -14.34 -3.94 4.05
C GLY A 71 -13.65 -3.71 2.72
N ILE A 72 -12.31 -3.78 2.71
CA ILE A 72 -11.51 -3.67 1.48
C ILE A 72 -11.78 -4.85 0.54
N ASP A 73 -11.82 -6.07 1.05
CA ASP A 73 -12.16 -7.27 0.25
C ASP A 73 -13.56 -7.17 -0.36
N ALA A 74 -14.53 -6.70 0.41
CA ALA A 74 -15.89 -6.46 -0.08
C ALA A 74 -15.94 -5.38 -1.19
N ALA A 75 -15.14 -4.31 -1.06
CA ALA A 75 -15.02 -3.30 -2.10
C ALA A 75 -14.42 -3.87 -3.39
N VAL A 76 -13.39 -4.69 -3.30
CA VAL A 76 -12.80 -5.40 -4.46
C VAL A 76 -13.85 -6.28 -5.13
N THR A 77 -14.64 -7.04 -4.35
CA THR A 77 -15.70 -7.89 -4.85
C THR A 77 -16.79 -7.06 -5.57
N TYR A 78 -17.23 -5.97 -4.94
CA TYR A 78 -18.23 -5.07 -5.54
C TYR A 78 -17.77 -4.50 -6.89
N LEU A 79 -16.51 -4.05 -6.96
CA LEU A 79 -15.91 -3.50 -8.18
C LEU A 79 -15.73 -4.58 -9.26
N GLY A 80 -15.34 -5.79 -8.86
CA GLY A 80 -15.19 -6.92 -9.78
C GLY A 80 -16.51 -7.43 -10.36
N GLU A 81 -17.56 -7.45 -9.56
CA GLU A 81 -18.91 -7.94 -9.97
C GLU A 81 -19.73 -6.87 -10.70
N ALA A 82 -19.30 -5.61 -10.72
CA ALA A 82 -20.04 -4.55 -11.38
C ALA A 82 -20.28 -4.87 -12.85
N GLY A 83 -21.50 -4.65 -13.33
CA GLY A 83 -21.92 -5.04 -14.69
C GLY A 83 -21.10 -4.41 -15.84
N TRP A 84 -20.39 -3.33 -15.56
CA TRP A 84 -19.46 -2.64 -16.46
C TRP A 84 -18.00 -3.10 -16.27
N SER A 85 -17.69 -3.86 -15.23
CA SER A 85 -16.34 -4.37 -14.95
C SER A 85 -16.04 -5.61 -15.82
N ASN A 86 -14.77 -5.76 -16.22
CA ASN A 86 -14.31 -6.98 -16.88
C ASN A 86 -13.99 -8.11 -15.87
N GLY A 87 -14.21 -7.88 -14.58
CA GLY A 87 -13.93 -8.83 -13.51
C GLY A 87 -12.49 -8.77 -12.99
N LYS A 88 -11.71 -7.76 -13.37
CA LYS A 88 -10.35 -7.59 -12.87
C LYS A 88 -10.17 -6.24 -12.18
N VAL A 89 -9.66 -6.28 -10.96
CA VAL A 89 -9.36 -5.13 -10.11
C VAL A 89 -7.87 -5.09 -9.82
N GLY A 90 -7.26 -3.93 -9.97
CA GLY A 90 -5.92 -3.61 -9.51
C GLY A 90 -5.99 -2.59 -8.37
N LEU A 91 -5.31 -2.86 -7.26
CA LEU A 91 -5.17 -1.88 -6.19
C LEU A 91 -3.81 -1.20 -6.26
N ILE A 92 -3.82 0.11 -6.12
CA ILE A 92 -2.61 0.94 -6.12
C ILE A 92 -2.76 2.04 -5.08
N GLY A 93 -1.74 2.30 -4.29
CA GLY A 93 -1.77 3.36 -3.30
C GLY A 93 -0.43 3.57 -2.60
N LYS A 94 -0.29 4.67 -1.86
CA LYS A 94 0.94 5.01 -1.14
C LYS A 94 0.70 5.14 0.36
N SER A 95 1.64 4.66 1.18
CA SER A 95 1.58 4.76 2.65
C SER A 95 0.46 3.87 3.20
N TYR A 96 -0.50 4.42 3.94
CA TYR A 96 -1.69 3.66 4.35
C TYR A 96 -2.39 3.05 3.13
N ASP A 97 -2.63 3.85 2.09
CA ASP A 97 -3.24 3.38 0.84
C ASP A 97 -2.35 2.35 0.11
N GLY A 98 -1.04 2.34 0.36
CA GLY A 98 -0.12 1.30 -0.08
C GLY A 98 -0.19 0.03 0.77
N SER A 99 -0.79 0.10 1.96
CA SER A 99 -0.99 -1.04 2.85
C SER A 99 -2.32 -1.75 2.58
N THR A 100 -3.33 -1.04 2.10
CA THR A 100 -4.64 -1.62 1.76
C THR A 100 -4.58 -2.66 0.64
N PRO A 101 -3.70 -2.56 -0.38
CA PRO A 101 -3.47 -3.66 -1.33
C PRO A 101 -3.00 -4.95 -0.66
N TRP A 102 -2.10 -4.85 0.32
CA TRP A 102 -1.65 -6.02 1.09
C TRP A 102 -2.77 -6.63 1.92
N GLN A 103 -3.60 -5.78 2.54
CA GLN A 103 -4.77 -6.22 3.30
C GLN A 103 -5.75 -7.00 2.41
N ALA A 104 -6.10 -6.47 1.24
CA ALA A 104 -6.97 -7.14 0.27
C ALA A 104 -6.39 -8.49 -0.20
N ALA A 105 -5.09 -8.56 -0.43
CA ALA A 105 -4.42 -9.76 -0.90
C ALA A 105 -4.48 -10.93 0.10
N THR A 106 -4.77 -10.66 1.39
CA THR A 106 -4.90 -11.72 2.42
C THR A 106 -6.08 -12.66 2.20
N PHE A 107 -7.08 -12.29 1.40
CA PHE A 107 -8.32 -13.07 1.22
C PHE A 107 -8.32 -13.97 -0.02
N GLY A 108 -7.37 -13.79 -0.93
CA GLY A 108 -7.38 -14.54 -2.20
C GLY A 108 -8.60 -14.23 -3.07
N ASN A 109 -9.03 -12.97 -3.07
CA ASN A 109 -10.20 -12.52 -3.83
C ASN A 109 -9.99 -12.77 -5.33
N PRO A 110 -10.91 -13.46 -6.03
CA PRO A 110 -10.72 -13.85 -7.43
C PRO A 110 -10.72 -12.66 -8.41
N TYR A 111 -11.21 -11.51 -7.99
CA TYR A 111 -11.21 -10.29 -8.79
C TYR A 111 -9.93 -9.47 -8.64
N LEU A 112 -9.15 -9.68 -7.55
CA LEU A 112 -7.90 -8.95 -7.30
C LEU A 112 -6.76 -9.52 -8.13
N ALA A 113 -6.53 -8.95 -9.31
CA ALA A 113 -5.55 -9.46 -10.26
C ALA A 113 -4.13 -8.91 -10.05
N THR A 114 -3.99 -7.71 -9.51
CA THR A 114 -2.69 -7.11 -9.23
C THR A 114 -2.75 -6.11 -8.08
N ILE A 115 -1.63 -5.98 -7.36
CA ILE A 115 -1.46 -4.95 -6.34
C ILE A 115 -0.17 -4.16 -6.57
N VAL A 116 -0.25 -2.85 -6.35
CA VAL A 116 0.90 -1.92 -6.48
C VAL A 116 1.07 -1.14 -5.17
N PRO A 117 1.62 -1.77 -4.13
CA PRO A 117 1.91 -1.10 -2.87
C PRO A 117 3.13 -0.17 -3.02
N MET A 118 2.91 1.13 -2.81
CA MET A 118 3.97 2.13 -2.76
C MET A 118 4.22 2.50 -1.31
N SER A 119 5.44 2.32 -0.82
CA SER A 119 5.79 2.57 0.59
C SER A 119 4.69 2.02 1.53
N GLY A 120 4.21 0.81 1.26
CA GLY A 120 3.10 0.18 1.96
C GLY A 120 3.57 -0.71 3.11
N LEU A 121 2.81 -0.72 4.21
CA LEU A 121 3.08 -1.61 5.34
C LEU A 121 2.61 -3.02 5.02
N ILE A 122 3.49 -3.98 5.19
CA ILE A 122 3.12 -5.41 5.16
C ILE A 122 2.56 -5.90 6.51
N GLY A 123 2.58 -5.04 7.49
CA GLY A 123 2.02 -5.23 8.81
C GLY A 123 2.30 -4.03 9.71
N VAL A 124 1.38 -3.75 10.63
CA VAL A 124 1.51 -2.64 11.58
C VAL A 124 2.54 -2.97 12.64
N HIS A 125 2.57 -4.22 13.10
CA HIS A 125 3.56 -4.70 14.07
C HIS A 125 4.98 -4.57 13.50
N GLU A 126 5.19 -4.99 12.27
CA GLU A 126 6.49 -5.00 11.59
C GLU A 126 7.05 -3.57 11.42
N LEU A 127 6.18 -2.57 11.30
CA LEU A 127 6.60 -1.17 11.26
C LEU A 127 6.96 -0.64 12.65
N MET A 128 6.12 -0.93 13.64
CA MET A 128 6.19 -0.25 14.95
C MET A 128 7.12 -0.92 15.95
N TRP A 129 7.41 -2.19 15.78
CA TRP A 129 8.20 -2.98 16.73
C TRP A 129 9.44 -3.57 16.08
N ARG A 130 10.60 -3.34 16.70
CA ARG A 130 11.88 -3.89 16.25
C ARG A 130 12.65 -4.45 17.41
N ASN A 131 13.07 -5.71 17.29
CA ASN A 131 13.85 -6.39 18.31
C ASN A 131 13.27 -6.25 19.74
N GLY A 132 11.93 -6.28 19.83
CA GLY A 132 11.25 -6.15 21.12
C GLY A 132 11.08 -4.73 21.66
N SER A 133 11.43 -3.72 20.87
CA SER A 133 11.23 -2.31 21.23
C SER A 133 10.29 -1.62 20.28
N MET A 134 9.34 -0.87 20.82
CA MET A 134 8.49 0.02 20.03
C MET A 134 9.29 1.24 19.58
N GLU A 135 9.17 1.59 18.31
CA GLU A 135 9.72 2.85 17.81
C GLU A 135 8.95 4.05 18.35
N ALA A 136 9.66 5.15 18.64
CA ALA A 136 9.07 6.35 19.21
C ALA A 136 7.99 6.99 18.34
N ARG A 137 8.07 6.85 17.02
CA ARG A 137 7.06 7.34 16.08
C ARG A 137 5.78 6.49 16.09
N GLY A 138 5.85 5.23 16.50
CA GLY A 138 4.70 4.32 16.53
C GLY A 138 3.50 4.88 17.28
N PRO A 139 3.62 5.30 18.56
CA PRO A 139 2.51 5.91 19.27
C PRO A 139 1.97 7.19 18.63
N ILE A 140 2.83 8.01 18.05
CA ILE A 140 2.42 9.25 17.40
C ILE A 140 1.59 8.96 16.14
N MET A 141 2.06 8.05 15.30
CA MET A 141 1.35 7.69 14.06
C MET A 141 0.06 6.91 14.37
N HIS A 142 0.16 5.93 15.25
CA HIS A 142 -0.95 5.05 15.57
C HIS A 142 -2.08 5.78 16.31
N ASN A 143 -1.74 6.48 17.40
CA ASN A 143 -2.75 7.15 18.24
C ASN A 143 -3.07 8.56 17.76
N GLY A 144 -2.02 9.34 17.48
CA GLY A 144 -2.18 10.77 17.23
C GLY A 144 -2.64 11.08 15.81
N VAL A 145 -2.19 10.34 14.81
CA VAL A 145 -2.58 10.61 13.42
C VAL A 145 -3.79 9.78 13.03
N TYR A 146 -3.65 8.47 12.98
CA TYR A 146 -4.72 7.61 12.46
C TYR A 146 -5.87 7.42 13.44
N GLY A 147 -5.62 7.47 14.74
CA GLY A 147 -6.70 7.53 15.72
C GLY A 147 -7.59 8.77 15.54
N ALA A 148 -6.97 9.94 15.21
CA ALA A 148 -7.71 11.16 14.93
C ALA A 148 -8.56 11.05 13.66
N PHE A 149 -8.06 10.44 12.59
CA PHE A 149 -8.87 10.19 11.38
C PHE A 149 -10.13 9.39 11.70
N GLY A 150 -10.03 8.36 12.54
CA GLY A 150 -11.17 7.55 12.92
C GLY A 150 -12.18 8.26 13.85
N ILE A 151 -11.76 9.30 14.56
CA ILE A 151 -12.64 10.11 15.41
C ILE A 151 -13.32 11.21 14.60
N ASP A 152 -12.56 11.91 13.77
CA ASP A 152 -13.04 13.10 13.05
C ASP A 152 -13.57 12.77 11.64
N GLY A 153 -13.20 11.63 11.07
CA GLY A 153 -13.47 11.28 9.68
C GLY A 153 -14.85 10.69 9.41
N ASP A 154 -15.58 10.31 10.46
CA ASP A 154 -16.94 9.80 10.33
C ASP A 154 -17.98 10.89 10.60
N GLY A 155 -18.33 11.63 9.56
CA GLY A 155 -19.46 12.59 9.62
C GLY A 155 -20.80 11.95 9.99
N GLY A 156 -20.89 10.61 9.96
CA GLY A 156 -22.04 9.82 10.42
C GLY A 156 -22.02 9.43 11.89
N ASP A 157 -20.89 9.61 12.60
CA ASP A 157 -20.78 9.27 14.02
C ASP A 157 -21.30 10.40 14.93
N ALA A 158 -22.58 10.76 14.76
CA ALA A 158 -23.25 11.83 15.51
C ALA A 158 -23.29 11.58 17.04
N GLU A 159 -22.99 10.38 17.50
CA GLU A 159 -23.03 9.96 18.89
C GLU A 159 -21.64 9.68 19.47
N ASN A 160 -20.56 9.95 18.73
CA ASN A 160 -19.17 9.66 19.12
C ASN A 160 -18.94 8.19 19.55
N LEU A 161 -19.65 7.27 18.93
CA LEU A 161 -19.55 5.83 19.25
C LEU A 161 -18.16 5.28 18.94
N CYS A 162 -17.54 5.81 17.89
CA CYS A 162 -16.21 5.38 17.47
C CYS A 162 -15.09 5.91 18.36
N GLU A 163 -15.28 7.06 19.04
CA GLU A 163 -14.30 7.59 19.99
C GLU A 163 -13.98 6.57 21.10
N GLY A 164 -15.00 5.97 21.69
CA GLY A 164 -14.82 4.95 22.72
C GLY A 164 -14.13 3.67 22.19
N TYR A 165 -14.43 3.29 20.95
CA TYR A 165 -13.77 2.17 20.29
C TYR A 165 -12.29 2.46 19.99
N ILE A 166 -12.00 3.61 19.41
CA ILE A 166 -10.63 4.03 19.11
C ILE A 166 -9.79 4.12 20.40
N GLU A 167 -10.31 4.76 21.43
CA GLU A 167 -9.60 4.90 22.70
C GLU A 167 -9.47 3.59 23.47
N GLY A 168 -10.51 2.79 23.50
CA GLY A 168 -10.51 1.53 24.24
C GLY A 168 -9.76 0.38 23.56
N TYR A 169 -9.82 0.29 22.25
CA TYR A 169 -9.28 -0.82 21.48
C TYR A 169 -8.02 -0.44 20.70
N VAL A 170 -8.06 0.61 19.91
CA VAL A 170 -6.95 1.00 19.03
C VAL A 170 -5.83 1.68 19.82
N ASN A 171 -6.16 2.66 20.65
CA ASN A 171 -5.20 3.45 21.43
C ASN A 171 -4.94 2.89 22.82
N GLY A 172 -5.78 1.96 23.27
CA GLY A 172 -5.79 1.50 24.64
C GLY A 172 -4.84 0.36 24.97
N PRO A 173 -5.08 -0.26 26.09
CA PRO A 173 -4.27 -1.36 26.62
C PRO A 173 -4.11 -2.55 25.68
N ALA A 174 -5.11 -2.83 24.86
CA ALA A 174 -5.05 -3.95 23.91
C ALA A 174 -3.87 -3.82 22.92
N ALA A 175 -3.60 -2.59 22.46
CA ALA A 175 -2.51 -2.32 21.52
C ALA A 175 -1.12 -2.30 22.15
N TYR A 176 -1.00 -1.86 23.42
CA TYR A 176 0.32 -1.53 23.99
C TYR A 176 0.72 -2.33 25.23
N GLN A 177 -0.23 -2.89 25.97
CA GLN A 177 0.06 -3.59 27.24
C GLN A 177 0.82 -4.92 27.09
N THR A 178 0.82 -5.49 25.91
CA THR A 178 1.52 -6.76 25.66
C THR A 178 3.02 -6.62 25.44
N GLY A 179 3.56 -5.40 25.51
CA GLY A 179 4.93 -5.15 25.10
C GLY A 179 5.15 -5.30 23.58
N GLY A 180 4.08 -5.45 22.80
CA GLY A 180 4.06 -5.47 21.34
C GLY A 180 4.73 -6.66 20.66
N MET A 181 5.33 -7.57 21.42
CA MET A 181 6.07 -8.69 20.84
C MET A 181 5.20 -9.88 20.51
N VAL A 182 4.21 -10.15 21.35
CA VAL A 182 3.33 -11.32 21.21
C VAL A 182 1.95 -10.96 21.70
N ASP A 183 0.93 -11.37 20.96
CA ASP A 183 -0.44 -11.35 21.46
C ASP A 183 -0.54 -12.27 22.66
N TYR A 184 -1.14 -11.80 23.73
CA TYR A 184 -1.42 -12.68 24.87
C TYR A 184 -2.80 -13.30 24.75
N ALA A 185 -3.10 -14.27 25.61
CA ALA A 185 -4.32 -15.07 25.54
C ALA A 185 -5.58 -14.19 25.33
N GLY A 186 -6.22 -14.36 24.19
CA GLY A 186 -7.43 -13.63 23.78
C GLY A 186 -7.21 -12.27 23.12
N ASN A 187 -5.98 -11.85 22.92
CA ASN A 187 -5.66 -10.63 22.18
C ASN A 187 -4.89 -10.97 20.90
N THR A 188 -5.50 -10.69 19.76
CA THR A 188 -4.94 -10.93 18.43
C THR A 188 -4.60 -9.62 17.70
N TYR A 189 -4.53 -8.51 18.42
CA TYR A 189 -4.40 -7.16 17.86
C TYR A 189 -3.25 -7.04 16.84
N TRP A 190 -2.07 -7.51 17.18
CA TRP A 190 -0.90 -7.42 16.30
C TRP A 190 -0.89 -8.50 15.22
N THR A 191 -1.30 -9.73 15.58
CA THR A 191 -1.34 -10.86 14.63
C THR A 191 -2.32 -10.60 13.49
N GLU A 192 -3.48 -10.03 13.77
CA GLU A 192 -4.47 -9.70 12.72
C GLU A 192 -4.00 -8.60 11.78
N ARG A 193 -3.07 -7.76 12.24
CA ARG A 193 -2.46 -6.65 11.47
C ARG A 193 -1.11 -6.99 10.84
N SER A 194 -0.78 -8.27 10.76
CA SER A 194 0.37 -8.82 10.03
C SER A 194 -0.13 -9.58 8.81
N PHE A 195 0.24 -9.14 7.60
CA PHE A 195 -0.44 -9.59 6.38
C PHE A 195 0.34 -10.64 5.60
N LEU A 196 1.68 -10.61 5.64
CA LEU A 196 2.52 -11.32 4.70
C LEU A 196 2.20 -12.81 4.59
N ASN A 197 2.14 -13.53 5.71
CA ASN A 197 1.90 -14.98 5.69
C ASN A 197 0.57 -15.33 4.99
N ARG A 198 -0.48 -14.56 5.28
CA ARG A 198 -1.79 -14.77 4.66
C ARG A 198 -1.78 -14.42 3.16
N VAL A 199 -1.00 -13.42 2.77
CA VAL A 199 -0.79 -13.10 1.34
C VAL A 199 -0.08 -14.25 0.64
N LEU A 200 1.01 -14.77 1.20
CA LEU A 200 1.76 -15.88 0.60
C LEU A 200 0.92 -17.16 0.47
N GLU A 201 -0.04 -17.37 1.37
CA GLU A 201 -0.93 -18.53 1.36
C GLU A 201 -2.10 -18.39 0.38
N ASN A 202 -2.65 -17.19 0.21
CA ASN A 202 -3.96 -17.02 -0.43
C ASN A 202 -3.90 -16.25 -1.76
N TYR A 203 -2.95 -15.32 -1.94
CA TYR A 203 -2.96 -14.44 -3.09
C TYR A 203 -2.49 -15.13 -4.36
N GLN A 204 -3.24 -14.90 -5.46
CA GLN A 204 -2.98 -15.52 -6.77
C GLN A 204 -2.68 -14.49 -7.87
N GLY A 205 -2.67 -13.22 -7.55
CA GLY A 205 -2.37 -12.14 -8.49
C GLY A 205 -0.89 -11.80 -8.54
N SER A 206 -0.57 -10.64 -9.09
CA SER A 206 0.80 -10.11 -9.20
C SER A 206 1.06 -8.93 -8.26
N VAL A 207 2.33 -8.68 -7.96
CA VAL A 207 2.76 -7.63 -7.03
C VAL A 207 3.79 -6.72 -7.69
N TYR A 208 3.58 -5.39 -7.60
CA TYR A 208 4.59 -4.42 -7.99
C TYR A 208 4.88 -3.48 -6.82
N ILE A 209 5.96 -3.71 -6.10
CA ILE A 209 6.39 -2.85 -5.00
C ILE A 209 7.10 -1.60 -5.54
N ILE A 210 6.74 -0.43 -5.04
CA ILE A 210 7.46 0.83 -5.28
C ILE A 210 7.94 1.37 -3.94
N GLN A 211 9.27 1.58 -3.80
CA GLN A 211 9.87 1.95 -2.51
C GLN A 211 10.93 3.04 -2.65
N GLY A 212 10.82 4.08 -1.83
CA GLY A 212 11.91 5.03 -1.60
C GLY A 212 12.96 4.46 -0.66
N MET A 213 14.22 4.45 -1.08
CA MET A 213 15.32 3.94 -0.25
C MET A 213 15.67 4.86 0.92
N GLN A 214 15.20 6.11 0.89
CA GLN A 214 15.37 7.10 1.96
C GLN A 214 14.08 7.30 2.77
N ASP A 215 13.10 6.42 2.58
CA ASP A 215 11.86 6.46 3.33
C ASP A 215 12.11 6.03 4.77
N TRP A 216 11.93 6.97 5.70
CA TRP A 216 12.02 6.70 7.13
C TRP A 216 10.64 6.57 7.78
N ASN A 217 9.57 6.87 7.02
CA ASN A 217 8.20 6.74 7.49
C ASN A 217 7.71 5.29 7.35
N VAL A 218 7.86 4.72 6.15
CA VAL A 218 7.68 3.29 5.90
C VAL A 218 9.00 2.76 5.34
N ASP A 219 9.80 2.20 6.22
CA ASP A 219 11.19 1.88 5.91
C ASP A 219 11.34 0.79 4.83
N PRO A 220 12.45 0.82 4.07
CA PRO A 220 12.70 -0.15 2.99
C PRO A 220 12.70 -1.62 3.41
N HIS A 221 12.88 -1.93 4.71
CA HIS A 221 12.76 -3.31 5.19
C HIS A 221 11.35 -3.90 5.02
N MET A 222 10.35 -3.07 4.80
CA MET A 222 8.98 -3.50 4.43
C MET A 222 8.89 -4.00 3.00
N SER A 223 9.90 -3.82 2.17
CA SER A 223 9.86 -4.14 0.74
C SER A 223 10.82 -5.23 0.33
N PHE A 224 12.11 -5.12 0.65
CA PHE A 224 13.10 -6.07 0.12
C PHE A 224 12.98 -7.50 0.66
N PRO A 225 12.87 -7.73 1.99
CA PRO A 225 12.61 -9.08 2.50
C PRO A 225 11.26 -9.64 2.03
N VAL A 226 10.29 -8.77 1.79
CA VAL A 226 8.97 -9.14 1.26
C VAL A 226 9.09 -9.61 -0.19
N HIS A 227 9.83 -8.90 -1.04
CA HIS A 227 10.09 -9.31 -2.42
C HIS A 227 10.59 -10.75 -2.47
N GLN A 228 11.62 -11.08 -1.71
CA GLN A 228 12.21 -12.42 -1.69
C GLN A 228 11.20 -13.50 -1.28
N GLN A 229 10.36 -13.21 -0.30
CA GLN A 229 9.38 -14.17 0.19
C GLN A 229 8.22 -14.36 -0.80
N VAL A 230 7.76 -13.29 -1.44
CA VAL A 230 6.71 -13.32 -2.46
C VAL A 230 7.19 -14.08 -3.70
N GLU A 231 8.42 -13.80 -4.15
CA GLU A 231 9.06 -14.53 -5.26
C GLU A 231 9.19 -16.03 -4.94
N ALA A 232 9.67 -16.37 -3.73
CA ALA A 232 9.80 -17.76 -3.28
C ALA A 232 8.46 -18.51 -3.19
N ALA A 233 7.36 -17.80 -2.95
CA ALA A 233 6.01 -18.36 -3.00
C ALA A 233 5.48 -18.58 -4.42
N GLY A 234 6.23 -18.17 -5.44
CA GLY A 234 5.83 -18.29 -6.85
C GLY A 234 4.85 -17.23 -7.34
N ILE A 235 4.67 -16.17 -6.59
CA ILE A 235 3.87 -14.99 -6.98
C ILE A 235 4.71 -14.09 -7.87
N GLU A 236 4.19 -13.69 -9.02
CA GLU A 236 4.88 -12.77 -9.93
C GLU A 236 5.08 -11.42 -9.27
N ILE A 237 6.35 -10.99 -9.17
CA ILE A 237 6.71 -9.77 -8.46
C ILE A 237 7.75 -8.94 -9.22
N LYS A 238 7.53 -7.61 -9.19
CA LYS A 238 8.52 -6.60 -9.54
C LYS A 238 8.68 -5.62 -8.38
N THR A 239 9.89 -5.10 -8.19
CA THR A 239 10.16 -4.02 -7.25
C THR A 239 10.91 -2.89 -7.96
N LEU A 240 10.44 -1.66 -7.76
CA LEU A 240 11.10 -0.43 -8.16
C LEU A 240 11.56 0.31 -6.90
N ALA A 241 12.87 0.49 -6.74
CA ALA A 241 13.43 1.14 -5.58
C ALA A 241 14.39 2.27 -5.98
N GLY A 242 14.14 3.48 -5.50
CA GLY A 242 14.94 4.64 -5.88
C GLY A 242 15.31 5.55 -4.74
N GLN A 243 16.10 6.58 -5.05
CA GLN A 243 16.68 7.51 -4.09
C GLN A 243 15.69 8.63 -3.73
N TRP A 244 14.49 8.27 -3.29
CA TRP A 244 13.50 9.20 -2.74
C TRP A 244 13.08 8.76 -1.34
N ALA A 245 12.43 9.66 -0.62
CA ALA A 245 11.87 9.41 0.71
C ALA A 245 10.44 8.88 0.59
N HIS A 246 9.53 9.32 1.46
CA HIS A 246 8.13 8.91 1.46
C HIS A 246 7.33 9.64 0.37
N ASP A 247 7.69 9.43 -0.90
CA ASP A 247 7.08 10.14 -2.03
C ASP A 247 6.95 9.25 -3.28
N TYR A 248 6.43 9.83 -4.35
CA TYR A 248 6.26 9.16 -5.64
C TYR A 248 7.56 9.16 -6.46
N PRO A 249 7.72 8.23 -7.41
CA PRO A 249 8.97 8.07 -8.17
C PRO A 249 9.38 9.26 -9.04
N ASP A 250 8.43 10.13 -9.40
CA ASP A 250 8.63 11.30 -10.27
C ASP A 250 8.72 12.64 -9.51
N ARG A 251 8.66 12.62 -8.19
CA ARG A 251 8.65 13.86 -7.40
C ARG A 251 10.04 14.40 -7.14
N VAL A 252 10.28 15.64 -7.54
CA VAL A 252 11.50 16.40 -7.19
C VAL A 252 11.39 17.00 -5.80
N GLN A 253 10.18 17.44 -5.42
CA GLN A 253 9.87 18.06 -4.14
C GLN A 253 9.10 17.05 -3.27
N GLY A 254 9.32 16.99 -2.04
CA GLY A 254 8.66 16.06 -1.10
C GLY A 254 9.65 15.48 -0.11
N HIS A 255 10.92 15.61 -0.41
CA HIS A 255 11.99 15.12 0.43
C HIS A 255 12.41 16.13 1.48
N SER A 256 12.19 17.41 1.24
CA SER A 256 12.58 18.51 2.16
C SER A 256 11.81 18.44 3.47
N SER A 257 10.56 18.06 3.46
CA SER A 257 9.74 17.92 4.68
C SER A 257 10.22 16.79 5.59
N GLN A 258 10.98 15.85 5.05
CA GLN A 258 11.54 14.71 5.76
C GLN A 258 13.05 14.85 5.98
N GLY A 259 13.60 15.98 5.68
CA GLY A 259 15.00 16.33 6.02
C GLY A 259 16.07 15.60 5.21
N SER A 260 15.69 14.88 4.16
CA SER A 260 16.68 14.08 3.42
C SER A 260 17.43 14.87 2.35
N GLY A 261 16.81 15.83 1.66
CA GLY A 261 17.43 16.70 0.65
C GLY A 261 18.37 16.03 -0.36
N ARG A 262 18.33 14.72 -0.49
CA ARG A 262 19.31 13.93 -1.24
C ARG A 262 18.70 13.13 -2.37
N GLY A 263 17.60 12.52 -2.25
CA GLY A 263 17.03 11.61 -3.24
C GLY A 263 16.82 12.26 -4.61
N ALA A 264 15.60 12.47 -4.97
CA ALA A 264 15.22 13.06 -6.23
C ALA A 264 15.79 14.46 -6.48
N GLU A 265 16.00 15.25 -5.42
CA GLU A 265 16.65 16.57 -5.54
C GLU A 265 18.11 16.46 -5.98
N ALA A 266 18.83 15.43 -5.51
CA ALA A 266 20.22 15.19 -5.91
C ALA A 266 20.34 14.64 -7.33
N TYR A 267 19.33 13.88 -7.79
CA TYR A 267 19.33 13.20 -9.08
C TYR A 267 18.06 13.44 -9.89
N PRO A 268 17.66 14.71 -10.13
CA PRO A 268 16.36 15.00 -10.76
C PRO A 268 16.23 14.47 -12.19
N TYR A 269 17.34 14.27 -12.88
CA TYR A 269 17.38 13.71 -14.24
C TYR A 269 17.31 12.18 -14.27
N THR A 270 17.38 11.54 -13.14
CA THR A 270 17.28 10.08 -13.00
C THR A 270 15.99 9.62 -12.34
N LEU A 271 15.06 10.57 -12.11
CA LEU A 271 13.73 10.24 -11.64
C LEU A 271 12.97 9.42 -12.67
N ARG A 272 11.99 8.69 -12.20
CA ARG A 272 11.12 7.86 -13.03
C ARG A 272 9.96 8.69 -13.58
N TRP A 273 10.28 9.59 -14.48
CA TRP A 273 9.29 10.39 -15.21
C TRP A 273 8.35 9.53 -16.05
N ASP A 274 8.79 8.32 -16.38
CA ASP A 274 8.11 7.31 -17.17
C ASP A 274 7.24 6.35 -16.33
N TRP A 275 7.15 6.54 -15.01
CA TRP A 275 6.49 5.56 -14.16
C TRP A 275 5.00 5.38 -14.47
N ALA A 276 4.32 6.42 -14.96
CA ALA A 276 2.93 6.32 -15.39
C ALA A 276 2.78 5.35 -16.59
N ASP A 277 3.68 5.46 -17.57
CA ASP A 277 3.70 4.58 -18.73
C ASP A 277 4.09 3.14 -18.33
N GLU A 278 5.05 3.00 -17.43
CA GLU A 278 5.45 1.69 -16.92
C GLU A 278 4.30 1.01 -16.16
N MET A 279 3.57 1.75 -15.34
CA MET A 279 2.37 1.24 -14.68
C MET A 279 1.28 0.88 -15.69
N LEU A 280 1.11 1.65 -16.77
CA LEU A 280 0.16 1.33 -17.83
C LEU A 280 0.49 -0.02 -18.46
N TYR A 281 1.76 -0.29 -18.79
CA TYR A 281 2.19 -1.60 -19.33
C TYR A 281 1.92 -2.74 -18.34
N TRP A 282 2.17 -2.52 -17.06
CA TRP A 282 1.87 -3.47 -16.00
C TRP A 282 0.39 -3.80 -15.93
N PHE A 283 -0.46 -2.77 -15.89
CA PHE A 283 -1.90 -2.93 -15.82
C PHE A 283 -2.50 -3.53 -17.10
N ASP A 284 -2.04 -3.13 -18.27
CA ASP A 284 -2.51 -3.71 -19.54
C ASP A 284 -2.26 -5.22 -19.56
N TRP A 285 -1.10 -5.68 -19.09
CA TRP A 285 -0.80 -7.10 -19.02
C TRP A 285 -1.69 -7.85 -18.03
N TYR A 286 -1.77 -7.42 -16.79
CA TYR A 286 -2.48 -8.17 -15.74
C TYR A 286 -3.99 -7.96 -15.74
N LEU A 287 -4.48 -6.81 -16.15
CA LEU A 287 -5.89 -6.45 -16.07
C LEU A 287 -6.63 -6.58 -17.40
N LYS A 288 -5.92 -6.46 -18.53
CA LYS A 288 -6.54 -6.63 -19.86
C LYS A 288 -6.06 -7.89 -20.58
N GLY A 289 -4.87 -8.39 -20.24
CA GLY A 289 -4.19 -9.45 -21.00
C GLY A 289 -3.63 -8.95 -22.33
N GLU A 290 -3.25 -7.68 -22.38
CA GLU A 290 -2.75 -6.99 -23.56
C GLU A 290 -1.28 -6.58 -23.38
N GLY A 291 -0.61 -6.31 -24.50
CA GLY A 291 0.75 -5.80 -24.48
C GLY A 291 1.82 -6.87 -24.34
N ARG A 292 2.95 -6.51 -23.74
CA ARG A 292 4.10 -7.36 -23.54
C ARG A 292 4.21 -7.76 -22.07
N ALA A 293 4.57 -9.01 -21.80
CA ALA A 293 4.86 -9.49 -20.45
C ALA A 293 5.90 -8.59 -19.75
N PRO A 294 5.65 -8.13 -18.53
CA PRO A 294 6.60 -7.32 -17.79
C PRO A 294 7.87 -8.12 -17.45
N THR A 295 8.98 -7.43 -17.33
CA THR A 295 10.21 -8.02 -16.80
C THR A 295 10.12 -8.03 -15.28
N LEU A 296 10.09 -9.22 -14.69
CA LEU A 296 10.04 -9.40 -13.24
C LEU A 296 11.44 -9.29 -12.62
N GLY A 297 11.52 -8.91 -11.35
CA GLY A 297 12.76 -8.70 -10.62
C GLY A 297 12.82 -7.36 -9.91
N VAL A 298 14.01 -6.86 -9.65
CA VAL A 298 14.25 -5.62 -8.91
C VAL A 298 14.96 -4.60 -9.77
N GLU A 299 14.34 -3.46 -9.96
CA GLU A 299 14.95 -2.28 -10.58
C GLU A 299 15.28 -1.28 -9.48
N MET A 300 16.56 -0.97 -9.30
CA MET A 300 17.00 -0.12 -8.22
C MET A 300 17.97 0.96 -8.67
N GLN A 301 17.87 2.12 -8.01
CA GLN A 301 18.77 3.23 -8.22
C GLN A 301 19.94 3.14 -7.23
N ASP A 302 21.16 3.20 -7.73
CA ASP A 302 22.36 3.23 -6.91
C ASP A 302 22.57 4.60 -6.23
N ASN A 303 23.58 4.68 -5.37
CA ASN A 303 23.92 5.91 -4.64
C ASN A 303 24.56 7.03 -5.51
N ARG A 304 24.73 6.78 -6.81
CA ARG A 304 25.20 7.75 -7.80
C ARG A 304 24.09 8.17 -8.77
N GLY A 305 22.87 7.67 -8.55
CA GLY A 305 21.71 7.97 -9.37
C GLY A 305 21.56 7.07 -10.60
N GLY A 306 22.44 6.09 -10.81
CA GLY A 306 22.34 5.13 -11.89
C GLY A 306 21.25 4.08 -11.60
N TRP A 307 20.50 3.68 -12.63
CA TRP A 307 19.54 2.58 -12.54
C TRP A 307 20.17 1.26 -12.97
N ARG A 308 19.86 0.21 -12.24
CA ARG A 308 20.24 -1.17 -12.59
C ARG A 308 19.07 -2.11 -12.37
N PHE A 309 19.06 -3.18 -13.13
CA PHE A 309 18.09 -4.25 -13.01
C PHE A 309 18.77 -5.53 -12.49
N GLU A 310 18.13 -6.18 -11.53
CA GLU A 310 18.51 -7.48 -11.02
C GLU A 310 17.34 -8.46 -11.18
N SER A 311 17.64 -9.68 -11.59
CA SER A 311 16.59 -10.68 -11.81
C SER A 311 15.93 -11.17 -10.52
N THR A 312 16.56 -10.97 -9.38
CA THR A 312 16.06 -11.33 -8.03
C THR A 312 16.72 -10.45 -6.98
N TYR A 313 16.27 -10.53 -5.73
CA TYR A 313 16.88 -9.87 -4.58
C TYR A 313 17.14 -10.88 -3.43
N PRO A 314 18.32 -10.86 -2.79
CA PRO A 314 19.53 -10.13 -3.23
C PRO A 314 20.03 -10.56 -4.60
N ALA A 315 20.83 -9.71 -5.26
CA ALA A 315 21.44 -10.05 -6.55
C ALA A 315 22.22 -11.38 -6.47
N LEU A 316 22.23 -12.14 -7.57
CA LEU A 316 22.83 -13.49 -7.59
C LEU A 316 24.32 -13.53 -7.24
N ASP A 317 25.04 -12.43 -7.45
CA ASP A 317 26.46 -12.26 -7.13
C ASP A 317 26.71 -11.59 -5.76
N THR A 318 25.70 -11.52 -4.91
CA THR A 318 25.82 -10.94 -3.57
C THR A 318 26.72 -11.80 -2.68
N GLU A 319 27.79 -11.18 -2.14
CA GLU A 319 28.65 -11.80 -1.15
C GLU A 319 28.28 -11.33 0.25
N TYR A 320 28.19 -12.27 1.19
CA TYR A 320 27.89 -11.98 2.58
C TYR A 320 29.18 -11.99 3.40
N ILE A 321 29.39 -10.94 4.17
CA ILE A 321 30.52 -10.85 5.10
C ILE A 321 29.95 -10.87 6.52
N GLU A 322 30.37 -11.83 7.32
CA GLU A 322 30.03 -11.89 8.73
C GLU A 322 31.04 -11.05 9.52
N ILE A 323 30.54 -10.06 10.26
CA ILE A 323 31.32 -9.22 11.16
C ILE A 323 30.91 -9.53 12.58
N ASN A 324 31.78 -10.24 13.30
CA ASN A 324 31.60 -10.50 14.73
C ASN A 324 32.05 -9.26 15.51
N GLY A 325 31.10 -8.59 16.16
CA GLY A 325 31.40 -7.51 17.11
C GLY A 325 32.12 -8.07 18.35
N ALA A 326 33.15 -7.38 18.81
CA ALA A 326 33.85 -7.70 20.04
C ALA A 326 33.08 -7.20 21.27
#